data_d785e09465df41e34f22c19c2ebb0646
#
_entry.id   d785e09465df41e34f22c19c2ebb0646
#
_cell.length_a   1.000
_cell.length_b   1.000
_cell.length_c   1.000
_cell.angle_alpha   90.00
_cell.angle_beta   90.00
_cell.angle_gamma   90.00
#
_symmetry.space_group_name_H-M   'P 1'
#
loop_
_entity.id
_entity.type
_entity.pdbx_description
1 polymer ?
#
loop_
_entity_poly.entity_id
_entity_poly.type
_entity_poly.pdbx_seq_one_letter_code
_entity_poly.pdbx_strand_id
1 'polypeptide(L)'
;PKDKNGEEVLYLCGNSLGLQPKYVRSFVEMELNAWEKDGVLGQHGRWEDFHEKLMANSARLVGAIPSEVVVMNALTVNINLLLISFYQPTKNRHKIIIEKGAFPSDQYAVESHFHLHGFDPKDSLIELTPRTGETTLRTDDIVNTINDVGEELATIIMGGVNYYTGQAFDMET
;
A
#
# COMPACT_ATOMS: atom_id res chain seq x y z
N PRO A 1 1.36 25.10 1.51
CA PRO A 1 1.93 25.36 2.84
C PRO A 1 2.70 26.67 2.88
N LYS A 2 2.81 27.24 4.09
CA LYS A 2 3.55 28.46 4.33
C LYS A 2 4.65 28.20 5.37
N ASP A 3 5.75 28.93 5.25
CA ASP A 3 6.82 28.91 6.24
C ASP A 3 6.45 29.73 7.51
N LYS A 4 7.38 29.81 8.47
CA LYS A 4 7.19 30.56 9.72
C LYS A 4 6.99 32.06 9.52
N ASN A 5 7.32 32.61 8.34
CA ASN A 5 7.15 34.03 7.99
C ASN A 5 5.85 34.26 7.20
N GLY A 6 5.10 33.20 6.87
CA GLY A 6 3.88 33.25 6.10
C GLY A 6 4.09 33.19 4.58
N GLU A 7 5.34 32.99 4.11
CA GLU A 7 5.68 32.87 2.69
C GLU A 7 5.33 31.47 2.14
N GLU A 8 4.97 31.39 0.88
CA GLU A 8 4.68 30.12 0.22
C GLU A 8 5.95 29.27 0.06
N VAL A 9 5.85 27.98 0.40
CA VAL A 9 6.93 27.02 0.24
C VAL A 9 6.70 26.08 -0.93
N LEU A 10 7.76 25.66 -1.60
CA LEU A 10 7.73 24.56 -2.56
C LEU A 10 7.50 23.25 -1.80
N TYR A 11 6.33 22.66 -2.00
CA TYR A 11 5.94 21.42 -1.33
C TYR A 11 6.18 20.22 -2.25
N LEU A 12 7.24 19.45 -1.98
CA LEU A 12 7.66 18.30 -2.78
C LEU A 12 7.40 16.95 -2.09
N CYS A 13 6.67 16.95 -0.96
CA CYS A 13 6.39 15.74 -0.17
C CYS A 13 5.02 15.12 -0.49
N GLY A 14 4.47 15.37 -1.68
CA GLY A 14 3.15 14.86 -2.09
C GLY A 14 3.06 13.33 -2.14
N ASN A 15 4.19 12.66 -2.27
CA ASN A 15 4.29 11.19 -2.18
C ASN A 15 4.02 10.65 -0.76
N SER A 16 4.28 11.44 0.28
CA SER A 16 4.03 11.07 1.68
C SER A 16 2.66 11.54 2.14
N LEU A 17 2.39 12.83 2.00
CA LEU A 17 1.10 13.45 2.31
C LEU A 17 0.81 14.51 1.27
N GLY A 18 -0.22 14.29 0.45
CA GLY A 18 -0.67 15.27 -0.55
C GLY A 18 -1.13 16.58 0.09
N LEU A 19 -1.08 17.67 -0.69
CA LEU A 19 -1.68 18.93 -0.26
C LEU A 19 -3.18 18.76 -0.04
N GLN A 20 -3.72 19.43 0.97
CA GLN A 20 -5.16 19.43 1.23
C GLN A 20 -5.92 20.00 0.02
N PRO A 21 -6.83 19.24 -0.59
CA PRO A 21 -7.67 19.77 -1.67
C PRO A 21 -8.55 20.93 -1.18
N LYS A 22 -8.76 21.94 -2.02
CA LYS A 22 -9.51 23.16 -1.65
C LYS A 22 -10.93 22.86 -1.17
N TYR A 23 -11.56 21.85 -1.74
CA TYR A 23 -12.97 21.50 -1.48
C TYR A 23 -13.16 20.38 -0.43
N VAL A 24 -12.09 19.84 0.17
CA VAL A 24 -12.23 18.71 1.09
C VAL A 24 -13.14 19.03 2.28
N ARG A 25 -13.05 20.27 2.82
CA ARG A 25 -13.88 20.71 3.92
C ARG A 25 -15.37 20.68 3.56
N SER A 26 -15.74 21.20 2.39
CA SER A 26 -17.15 21.21 1.96
C SER A 26 -17.72 19.81 1.73
N PHE A 27 -16.88 18.86 1.25
CA PHE A 27 -17.32 17.46 1.14
C PHE A 27 -17.53 16.81 2.51
N VAL A 28 -16.65 17.06 3.49
CA VAL A 28 -16.84 16.56 4.85
C VAL A 28 -18.10 17.15 5.50
N GLU A 29 -18.31 18.46 5.37
CA GLU A 29 -19.50 19.13 5.90
C GLU A 29 -20.79 18.61 5.25
N MET A 30 -20.74 18.29 3.97
CA MET A 30 -21.89 17.71 3.25
C MET A 30 -22.29 16.34 3.85
N GLU A 31 -21.33 15.52 4.22
CA GLU A 31 -21.62 14.23 4.86
C GLU A 31 -22.08 14.38 6.31
N LEU A 32 -21.50 15.33 7.07
CA LEU A 32 -21.95 15.62 8.43
C LEU A 32 -23.40 16.14 8.44
N ASN A 33 -23.74 17.05 7.53
CA ASN A 33 -25.10 17.58 7.39
C ASN A 33 -26.09 16.48 6.95
N ALA A 34 -25.68 15.57 6.10
CA ALA A 34 -26.49 14.42 5.73
C ALA A 34 -26.75 13.49 6.92
N TRP A 35 -25.72 13.25 7.75
CA TRP A 35 -25.88 12.46 8.96
C TRP A 35 -26.83 13.13 9.97
N GLU A 36 -26.68 14.43 10.20
CA GLU A 36 -27.56 15.20 11.08
C GLU A 36 -29.03 15.10 10.62
N LYS A 37 -29.27 15.23 9.31
CA LYS A 37 -30.59 15.25 8.72
C LYS A 37 -31.24 13.87 8.62
N ASP A 38 -30.50 12.90 8.10
CA ASP A 38 -31.04 11.62 7.67
C ASP A 38 -30.83 10.49 8.71
N GLY A 39 -29.88 10.66 9.65
CA GLY A 39 -29.58 9.67 10.66
C GLY A 39 -29.29 8.30 10.06
N VAL A 40 -29.90 7.25 10.62
CA VAL A 40 -29.75 5.88 10.13
C VAL A 40 -30.25 5.68 8.70
N LEU A 41 -31.17 6.48 8.23
CA LEU A 41 -31.71 6.37 6.87
C LEU A 41 -30.67 6.70 5.81
N GLY A 42 -29.66 7.51 6.15
CA GLY A 42 -28.54 7.81 5.27
C GLY A 42 -27.66 6.60 4.92
N GLN A 43 -27.75 5.49 5.67
CA GLN A 43 -27.04 4.26 5.33
C GLN A 43 -27.53 3.70 3.99
N HIS A 44 -28.83 3.72 3.76
CA HIS A 44 -29.42 3.19 2.54
C HIS A 44 -29.32 4.19 1.37
N GLY A 45 -28.58 3.82 0.34
CA GLY A 45 -28.45 4.57 -0.90
C GLY A 45 -27.49 5.77 -0.86
N ARG A 46 -26.89 6.11 0.30
CA ARG A 46 -25.88 7.16 0.39
C ARG A 46 -24.50 6.62 0.78
N TRP A 47 -24.40 5.92 1.91
CA TRP A 47 -23.11 5.47 2.46
C TRP A 47 -22.82 4.02 2.16
N GLU A 48 -23.82 3.17 2.05
CA GLU A 48 -23.67 1.75 1.76
C GLU A 48 -22.88 1.52 0.47
N ASP A 49 -23.21 2.29 -0.59
CA ASP A 49 -22.56 2.21 -1.91
C ASP A 49 -21.47 3.28 -2.12
N PHE A 50 -21.00 3.93 -1.04
CA PHE A 50 -20.10 5.08 -1.19
C PHE A 50 -18.78 4.71 -1.87
N HIS A 51 -18.27 3.53 -1.61
CA HIS A 51 -17.05 2.99 -2.24
C HIS A 51 -17.22 2.83 -3.76
N GLU A 52 -18.41 2.46 -4.25
CA GLU A 52 -18.65 2.28 -5.68
C GLU A 52 -18.56 3.59 -6.46
N LYS A 53 -18.97 4.71 -5.86
CA LYS A 53 -18.90 6.05 -6.46
C LYS A 53 -17.46 6.49 -6.75
N LEU A 54 -16.49 5.90 -6.06
CA LEU A 54 -15.07 6.24 -6.18
C LEU A 54 -14.33 5.33 -7.18
N MET A 55 -14.88 4.15 -7.51
CA MET A 55 -14.19 3.12 -8.30
C MET A 55 -13.77 3.60 -9.68
N ALA A 56 -14.67 4.20 -10.45
CA ALA A 56 -14.39 4.59 -11.83
C ALA A 56 -13.27 5.65 -11.94
N ASN A 57 -13.26 6.63 -11.04
CA ASN A 57 -12.24 7.67 -11.04
C ASN A 57 -10.90 7.14 -10.53
N SER A 58 -10.91 6.29 -9.50
CA SER A 58 -9.71 5.66 -8.98
C SER A 58 -9.09 4.70 -10.00
N ALA A 59 -9.89 3.91 -10.70
CA ALA A 59 -9.43 3.01 -11.76
C ALA A 59 -8.70 3.77 -12.89
N ARG A 60 -9.21 4.93 -13.29
CA ARG A 60 -8.54 5.78 -14.30
C ARG A 60 -7.15 6.27 -13.83
N LEU A 61 -6.97 6.52 -12.53
CA LEU A 61 -5.70 6.98 -11.98
C LEU A 61 -4.63 5.87 -11.96
N VAL A 62 -5.04 4.62 -11.74
CA VAL A 62 -4.13 3.48 -11.60
C VAL A 62 -4.06 2.62 -12.86
N GLY A 63 -4.76 2.98 -13.95
CA GLY A 63 -4.73 2.22 -15.20
C GLY A 63 -5.49 0.89 -15.16
N ALA A 64 -6.49 0.76 -14.28
CA ALA A 64 -7.30 -0.44 -14.09
C ALA A 64 -8.74 -0.26 -14.60
N ILE A 65 -9.53 -1.32 -14.60
CA ILE A 65 -10.98 -1.24 -14.78
C ILE A 65 -11.69 -1.08 -13.42
N PRO A 66 -12.91 -0.50 -13.37
CA PRO A 66 -13.59 -0.21 -12.09
C PRO A 66 -13.75 -1.41 -11.16
N SER A 67 -13.98 -2.61 -11.69
CA SER A 67 -14.14 -3.84 -10.89
C SER A 67 -12.86 -4.34 -10.22
N GLU A 68 -11.70 -3.79 -10.57
CA GLU A 68 -10.40 -4.16 -10.00
C GLU A 68 -9.95 -3.22 -8.89
N VAL A 69 -10.72 -2.16 -8.62
CA VAL A 69 -10.31 -1.09 -7.69
C VAL A 69 -11.36 -0.87 -6.62
N VAL A 70 -10.90 -0.80 -5.38
CA VAL A 70 -11.72 -0.39 -4.24
C VAL A 70 -10.95 0.61 -3.39
N VAL A 71 -11.62 1.69 -2.97
CA VAL A 71 -11.08 2.65 -2.00
C VAL A 71 -11.45 2.17 -0.62
N MET A 72 -10.44 1.85 0.17
CA MET A 72 -10.60 1.25 1.49
C MET A 72 -9.92 2.11 2.58
N ASN A 73 -9.35 1.43 3.55
CA ASN A 73 -8.71 1.99 4.72
C ASN A 73 -7.33 2.63 4.40
N ALA A 74 -6.58 2.99 5.44
CA ALA A 74 -5.18 3.35 5.31
C ALA A 74 -4.32 2.15 4.87
N LEU A 75 -3.17 2.41 4.23
CA LEU A 75 -2.30 1.39 3.63
C LEU A 75 -1.97 0.24 4.59
N THR A 76 -1.53 0.52 5.81
CA THR A 76 -1.16 -0.53 6.77
C THR A 76 -2.33 -1.47 7.10
N VAL A 77 -3.55 -0.93 7.23
CA VAL A 77 -4.75 -1.76 7.44
C VAL A 77 -5.02 -2.62 6.21
N ASN A 78 -4.91 -2.05 5.01
CA ASN A 78 -5.12 -2.78 3.76
C ASN A 78 -4.10 -3.90 3.56
N ILE A 79 -2.81 -3.65 3.86
CA ILE A 79 -1.77 -4.70 3.80
C ILE A 79 -2.12 -5.85 4.74
N ASN A 80 -2.52 -5.58 5.98
CA ASN A 80 -2.92 -6.63 6.92
C ASN A 80 -4.14 -7.41 6.42
N LEU A 81 -5.16 -6.74 5.88
CA LEU A 81 -6.36 -7.41 5.32
C LEU A 81 -6.02 -8.28 4.10
N LEU A 82 -5.12 -7.80 3.23
CA LEU A 82 -4.64 -8.56 2.09
C LEU A 82 -3.81 -9.78 2.54
N LEU A 83 -2.92 -9.61 3.52
CA LEU A 83 -2.15 -10.72 4.08
C LEU A 83 -3.04 -11.76 4.74
N ILE A 84 -4.07 -11.36 5.50
CA ILE A 84 -5.06 -12.30 6.07
C ILE A 84 -5.75 -13.09 4.95
N SER A 85 -6.08 -12.45 3.83
CA SER A 85 -6.82 -13.06 2.73
C SER A 85 -5.96 -13.95 1.83
N PHE A 86 -4.74 -13.52 1.51
CA PHE A 86 -3.93 -14.11 0.45
C PHE A 86 -2.66 -14.81 0.95
N TYR A 87 -2.10 -14.43 2.08
CA TYR A 87 -0.95 -15.12 2.66
C TYR A 87 -1.43 -16.35 3.44
N GLN A 88 -1.41 -17.50 2.76
CA GLN A 88 -1.83 -18.80 3.29
C GLN A 88 -0.59 -19.72 3.38
N PRO A 89 0.28 -19.53 4.39
CA PRO A 89 1.54 -20.24 4.46
C PRO A 89 1.35 -21.71 4.84
N THR A 90 2.27 -22.53 4.34
CA THR A 90 2.44 -23.94 4.73
C THR A 90 3.86 -24.15 5.24
N LYS A 91 4.16 -25.32 5.81
CA LYS A 91 5.52 -25.66 6.25
C LYS A 91 6.58 -25.53 5.15
N ASN A 92 6.21 -25.77 3.90
CA ASN A 92 7.11 -25.78 2.76
C ASN A 92 7.00 -24.50 1.90
N ARG A 93 5.99 -23.66 2.14
CA ARG A 93 5.74 -22.44 1.35
C ARG A 93 5.27 -21.35 2.29
N HIS A 94 6.21 -20.57 2.83
CA HIS A 94 5.92 -19.54 3.84
C HIS A 94 6.76 -18.28 3.68
N LYS A 95 7.72 -18.27 2.76
CA LYS A 95 8.63 -17.13 2.60
C LYS A 95 7.92 -15.95 1.94
N ILE A 96 8.27 -14.75 2.39
CA ILE A 96 7.85 -13.48 1.81
C ILE A 96 9.08 -12.73 1.35
N ILE A 97 9.06 -12.22 0.12
CA ILE A 97 10.05 -11.29 -0.40
C ILE A 97 9.57 -9.87 -0.20
N ILE A 98 10.45 -9.00 0.30
CA ILE A 98 10.22 -7.56 0.48
C ILE A 98 11.50 -6.80 0.11
N GLU A 99 11.40 -5.51 -0.23
CA GLU A 99 12.61 -4.68 -0.40
C GLU A 99 13.24 -4.39 0.96
N LYS A 100 14.57 -4.47 1.02
CA LYS A 100 15.32 -4.04 2.21
C LYS A 100 15.10 -2.56 2.47
N GLY A 101 14.75 -2.22 3.71
CA GLY A 101 14.41 -0.86 4.07
C GLY A 101 13.05 -0.42 3.52
N ALA A 102 12.13 -1.33 3.28
CA ALA A 102 10.73 -1.03 3.04
C ALA A 102 10.17 -0.11 4.14
N PHE A 103 9.06 0.56 3.86
CA PHE A 103 8.48 1.44 4.86
C PHE A 103 8.21 0.68 6.17
N PRO A 104 8.58 1.21 7.33
CA PRO A 104 8.57 0.45 8.59
C PRO A 104 7.26 -0.24 8.93
N SER A 105 6.11 0.40 8.63
CA SER A 105 4.80 -0.22 8.89
C SER A 105 4.54 -1.47 8.05
N ASP A 106 5.13 -1.53 6.84
CA ASP A 106 4.94 -2.65 5.93
C ASP A 106 5.79 -3.84 6.39
N GLN A 107 7.03 -3.57 6.81
CA GLN A 107 7.91 -4.57 7.41
C GLN A 107 7.29 -5.16 8.69
N TYR A 108 6.81 -4.32 9.61
CA TYR A 108 6.16 -4.79 10.84
C TYR A 108 4.88 -5.60 10.56
N ALA A 109 4.10 -5.22 9.53
CA ALA A 109 2.95 -6.01 9.13
C ALA A 109 3.37 -7.42 8.71
N VAL A 110 4.39 -7.54 7.84
CA VAL A 110 4.92 -8.84 7.39
C VAL A 110 5.43 -9.68 8.56
N GLU A 111 6.26 -9.11 9.44
CA GLU A 111 6.79 -9.80 10.61
C GLU A 111 5.67 -10.28 11.56
N SER A 112 4.62 -9.45 11.74
CA SER A 112 3.47 -9.81 12.56
C SER A 112 2.71 -11.02 12.00
N HIS A 113 2.61 -11.12 10.67
CA HIS A 113 1.96 -12.27 10.02
C HIS A 113 2.80 -13.54 10.11
N PHE A 114 4.13 -13.48 10.08
CA PHE A 114 4.97 -14.65 10.38
C PHE A 114 4.67 -15.17 11.79
N HIS A 115 4.70 -14.30 12.79
CA HIS A 115 4.39 -14.69 14.17
C HIS A 115 2.97 -15.24 14.33
N LEU A 116 1.98 -14.64 13.66
CA LEU A 116 0.59 -15.11 13.67
C LEU A 116 0.47 -16.57 13.19
N HIS A 117 1.28 -16.94 12.19
CA HIS A 117 1.28 -18.26 11.59
C HIS A 117 2.33 -19.22 12.21
N GLY A 118 3.10 -18.77 13.23
CA GLY A 118 4.09 -19.59 13.93
C GLY A 118 5.41 -19.75 13.20
N PHE A 119 5.76 -18.82 12.29
CA PHE A 119 7.05 -18.80 11.59
C PHE A 119 8.02 -17.80 12.21
N ASP A 120 9.32 -18.09 12.15
CA ASP A 120 10.37 -17.14 12.52
C ASP A 120 10.65 -16.21 11.33
N PRO A 121 10.57 -14.86 11.51
CA PRO A 121 10.93 -13.91 10.46
C PRO A 121 12.33 -14.10 9.90
N LYS A 122 13.30 -14.58 10.72
CA LYS A 122 14.68 -14.83 10.27
C LYS A 122 14.79 -15.90 9.19
N ASP A 123 13.88 -16.87 9.22
CA ASP A 123 13.88 -17.99 8.27
C ASP A 123 12.91 -17.73 7.10
N SER A 124 11.99 -16.79 7.27
CA SER A 124 10.85 -16.60 6.36
C SER A 124 10.91 -15.30 5.55
N LEU A 125 11.63 -14.28 6.05
CA LEU A 125 11.76 -12.99 5.38
C LEU A 125 12.96 -12.98 4.45
N ILE A 126 12.72 -12.67 3.19
CA ILE A 126 13.76 -12.48 2.18
C ILE A 126 13.80 -10.99 1.80
N GLU A 127 14.88 -10.32 2.15
CA GLU A 127 15.09 -8.91 1.83
C GLU A 127 15.88 -8.73 0.54
N LEU A 128 15.28 -8.11 -0.47
CA LEU A 128 15.97 -7.67 -1.68
C LEU A 128 16.93 -6.53 -1.33
N THR A 129 18.21 -6.73 -1.54
CA THR A 129 19.25 -5.76 -1.19
C THR A 129 20.00 -5.31 -2.44
N PRO A 130 20.19 -3.98 -2.65
CA PRO A 130 21.05 -3.48 -3.70
C PRO A 130 22.47 -4.04 -3.60
N ARG A 131 23.15 -4.17 -4.73
CA ARG A 131 24.56 -4.59 -4.75
C ARG A 131 25.44 -3.58 -4.02
N THR A 132 26.59 -4.02 -3.56
CA THR A 132 27.55 -3.13 -2.89
C THR A 132 27.90 -1.91 -3.76
N GLY A 133 27.66 -0.70 -3.21
CA GLY A 133 27.89 0.56 -3.90
C GLY A 133 26.70 1.02 -4.78
N GLU A 134 25.63 0.27 -4.85
CA GLU A 134 24.39 0.65 -5.53
C GLU A 134 23.31 1.10 -4.54
N THR A 135 22.40 1.94 -4.99
CA THR A 135 21.27 2.45 -4.20
C THR A 135 19.92 1.92 -4.67
N THR A 136 19.91 1.24 -5.82
CA THR A 136 18.71 0.70 -6.45
C THR A 136 18.84 -0.80 -6.68
N LEU A 137 17.71 -1.49 -6.76
CA LEU A 137 17.65 -2.92 -7.10
C LEU A 137 17.73 -3.11 -8.60
N ARG A 138 18.41 -4.15 -9.05
CA ARG A 138 18.41 -4.57 -10.47
C ARG A 138 17.27 -5.56 -10.68
N THR A 139 16.55 -5.45 -11.79
CA THR A 139 15.47 -6.37 -12.15
C THR A 139 15.97 -7.82 -12.19
N ASP A 140 17.16 -8.07 -12.78
CA ASP A 140 17.74 -9.42 -12.82
C ASP A 140 17.96 -10.02 -11.42
N ASP A 141 18.37 -9.20 -10.42
CA ASP A 141 18.59 -9.69 -9.06
C ASP A 141 17.27 -10.02 -8.38
N ILE A 142 16.22 -9.25 -8.66
CA ILE A 142 14.85 -9.53 -8.19
C ILE A 142 14.37 -10.87 -8.75
N VAL A 143 14.44 -11.03 -10.07
CA VAL A 143 14.01 -12.26 -10.77
C VAL A 143 14.81 -13.48 -10.32
N ASN A 144 16.13 -13.35 -10.19
CA ASN A 144 16.97 -14.43 -9.68
C ASN A 144 16.59 -14.82 -8.25
N THR A 145 16.35 -13.85 -7.36
CA THR A 145 15.91 -14.13 -5.99
C THR A 145 14.57 -14.86 -5.96
N ILE A 146 13.61 -14.46 -6.81
CA ILE A 146 12.31 -15.14 -6.92
C ILE A 146 12.51 -16.59 -7.35
N ASN A 147 13.34 -16.82 -8.35
CA ASN A 147 13.62 -18.17 -8.87
C ASN A 147 14.36 -19.04 -7.84
N ASP A 148 15.32 -18.46 -7.11
CA ASP A 148 16.12 -19.18 -6.09
C ASP A 148 15.27 -19.59 -4.89
N VAL A 149 14.33 -18.73 -4.44
CA VAL A 149 13.38 -19.05 -3.37
C VAL A 149 12.34 -20.09 -3.86
N GLY A 150 11.96 -20.02 -5.12
CA GLY A 150 11.17 -21.05 -5.81
C GLY A 150 9.88 -21.42 -5.10
N GLU A 151 9.69 -22.71 -4.86
CA GLU A 151 8.45 -23.25 -4.29
C GLU A 151 8.21 -22.81 -2.81
N GLU A 152 9.22 -22.36 -2.10
CA GLU A 152 9.08 -21.84 -0.74
C GLU A 152 8.43 -20.45 -0.68
N LEU A 153 8.38 -19.74 -1.82
CA LEU A 153 7.83 -18.40 -1.92
C LEU A 153 6.30 -18.42 -1.83
N ALA A 154 5.77 -17.78 -0.79
CA ALA A 154 4.32 -17.65 -0.58
C ALA A 154 3.77 -16.37 -1.20
N THR A 155 4.49 -15.24 -1.06
CA THR A 155 4.07 -13.94 -1.62
C THR A 155 5.25 -12.98 -1.74
N ILE A 156 5.05 -11.93 -2.53
CA ILE A 156 5.97 -10.80 -2.69
C ILE A 156 5.22 -9.54 -2.28
N ILE A 157 5.86 -8.67 -1.49
CA ILE A 157 5.34 -7.36 -1.12
C ILE A 157 6.34 -6.32 -1.60
N MET A 158 5.97 -5.60 -2.64
CA MET A 158 6.77 -4.53 -3.22
C MET A 158 5.88 -3.33 -3.58
N GLY A 159 6.40 -2.13 -3.38
CA GLY A 159 5.80 -0.93 -3.94
C GLY A 159 6.02 -0.86 -5.46
N GLY A 160 5.15 -0.17 -6.20
CA GLY A 160 5.42 0.14 -7.62
C GLY A 160 6.60 1.11 -7.78
N VAL A 161 6.84 1.94 -6.74
CA VAL A 161 7.95 2.89 -6.65
C VAL A 161 8.51 2.85 -5.24
N ASN A 162 9.83 2.72 -5.11
CA ASN A 162 10.49 2.80 -3.80
C ASN A 162 10.36 4.22 -3.23
N TYR A 163 9.85 4.35 -2.02
CA TYR A 163 9.55 5.65 -1.42
C TYR A 163 10.77 6.50 -1.11
N TYR A 164 11.94 5.90 -0.93
CA TYR A 164 13.18 6.57 -0.54
C TYR A 164 14.05 6.93 -1.75
N THR A 165 14.23 5.98 -2.67
CA THR A 165 15.10 6.15 -3.85
C THR A 165 14.36 6.74 -5.05
N GLY A 166 13.03 6.62 -5.11
CA GLY A 166 12.22 6.96 -6.28
C GLY A 166 12.35 5.96 -7.44
N GLN A 167 12.98 4.79 -7.21
CA GLN A 167 13.08 3.75 -8.23
C GLN A 167 11.69 3.19 -8.55
N ALA A 168 11.30 3.26 -9.82
CA ALA A 168 10.16 2.51 -10.34
C ALA A 168 10.60 1.08 -10.67
N PHE A 169 9.79 0.10 -10.26
CA PHE A 169 10.05 -1.30 -10.56
C PHE A 169 9.35 -1.71 -11.84
N ASP A 170 10.00 -2.57 -12.61
CA ASP A 170 9.41 -3.24 -13.77
C ASP A 170 8.50 -4.38 -13.27
N MET A 171 7.20 -4.16 -13.34
CA MET A 171 6.19 -5.11 -12.86
C MET A 171 5.68 -6.04 -13.96
N GLU A 172 6.17 -5.88 -15.22
CA GLU A 172 5.81 -6.73 -16.36
C GLU A 172 6.77 -7.90 -16.53
N THR A 173 8.02 -7.76 -16.03
CA THR A 173 9.04 -8.82 -16.07
C THR A 173 8.83 -9.81 -14.96
#